data_fe6951b7c06a8bbb1fd70b7de778d90a
#
_entry.id   fe6951b7c06a8bbb1fd70b7de778d90a
#
_cell.length_a   1.000
_cell.length_b   1.000
_cell.length_c   1.000
_cell.angle_alpha   90.00
_cell.angle_beta   90.00
_cell.angle_gamma   90.00
#
_symmetry.space_group_name_H-M   'P 1'
#
loop_
_entity.id
_entity.type
_entity.pdbx_description
1 polymer ?
#
loop_
_entity_poly.entity_id
_entity_poly.type
_entity_poly.pdbx_seq_one_letter_code
_entity_poly.pdbx_strand_id
1 'polypeptide(L)'
;DFPKIVREDFNIEAAEYWNSPMIDKRKDLNFIQELKMRTNDYGIENTFMLVDLINYQTGESKSLCSNDKIERDIAIEEHKQWIEFSKSIGCKGIRANLWSDKMTASEVKSISEDSLGELLEFSNKIDMSIVIENHGGYTSDAKWLINLIKSIDHPKLGTLPDFGTRNFCIKTAPKSESEIFGSQCINQYDKYIGVEEMLPYAMGISAKSHSFKNDGEEISTDYKKMINLIKASTFKGYIAIEYEGAIMGLYGKDSSEYLSPTEGVLATKKLIEKYI
;
A
#
# COMPACT_ATOMS: atom_id res chain seq x y z
N ASP A 1 -7.74 -5.81 -19.06
CA ASP A 1 -6.55 -5.66 -19.91
C ASP A 1 -5.49 -4.72 -19.28
N PHE A 2 -5.31 -4.84 -17.97
CA PHE A 2 -4.52 -3.91 -17.17
C PHE A 2 -3.07 -3.79 -17.64
N PRO A 3 -2.29 -4.87 -17.92
CA PRO A 3 -0.91 -4.73 -18.39
C PRO A 3 -0.79 -3.94 -19.71
N LYS A 4 -1.77 -4.11 -20.62
CA LYS A 4 -1.84 -3.34 -21.86
C LYS A 4 -2.00 -1.85 -21.59
N ILE A 5 -2.97 -1.48 -20.74
CA ILE A 5 -3.24 -0.09 -20.36
C ILE A 5 -2.00 0.54 -19.71
N VAL A 6 -1.35 -0.18 -18.80
CA VAL A 6 -0.11 0.29 -18.13
C VAL A 6 0.97 0.62 -19.15
N ARG A 7 1.16 -0.22 -20.17
CA ARG A 7 2.18 -0.01 -21.20
C ARG A 7 1.77 1.01 -22.24
N GLU A 8 0.59 0.82 -22.86
CA GLU A 8 0.21 1.60 -24.06
C GLU A 8 -0.36 2.97 -23.72
N ASP A 9 -1.21 3.07 -22.68
CA ASP A 9 -1.87 4.33 -22.33
C ASP A 9 -1.01 5.20 -21.41
N PHE A 10 -0.25 4.55 -20.50
CA PHE A 10 0.55 5.28 -19.52
C PHE A 10 2.06 5.26 -19.78
N ASN A 11 2.55 4.42 -20.69
CA ASN A 11 3.98 4.21 -20.93
C ASN A 11 4.74 3.97 -19.61
N ILE A 12 4.27 2.99 -18.83
CA ILE A 12 4.82 2.54 -17.56
C ILE A 12 5.29 1.09 -17.72
N GLU A 13 6.35 0.70 -17.00
CA GLU A 13 7.02 -0.59 -17.14
C GLU A 13 6.82 -1.53 -15.95
N ALA A 14 6.18 -1.07 -14.89
CA ALA A 14 5.93 -1.87 -13.71
C ALA A 14 4.50 -1.68 -13.20
N ALA A 15 3.99 -2.67 -12.48
CA ALA A 15 2.63 -2.62 -11.94
C ALA A 15 2.57 -3.24 -10.54
N GLU A 16 1.74 -2.64 -9.71
CA GLU A 16 1.23 -3.19 -8.47
C GLU A 16 -0.22 -3.61 -8.66
N TYR A 17 -0.64 -4.58 -7.89
CA TYR A 17 -1.99 -5.12 -7.97
C TYR A 17 -2.69 -5.02 -6.63
N TRP A 18 -3.96 -4.72 -6.66
CA TRP A 18 -4.80 -4.84 -5.48
C TRP A 18 -5.56 -6.18 -5.48
N ASN A 19 -5.56 -6.88 -4.35
CA ASN A 19 -6.11 -8.22 -4.26
C ASN A 19 -7.64 -8.29 -4.38
N SER A 20 -8.36 -7.24 -3.98
CA SER A 20 -9.82 -7.27 -3.88
C SER A 20 -10.53 -7.66 -5.19
N PRO A 21 -10.16 -7.11 -6.38
CA PRO A 21 -10.76 -7.54 -7.64
C PRO A 21 -10.43 -8.99 -8.06
N MET A 22 -9.48 -9.63 -7.37
CA MET A 22 -8.93 -10.94 -7.73
C MET A 22 -9.32 -12.05 -6.75
N ILE A 23 -10.19 -11.78 -5.76
CA ILE A 23 -10.56 -12.73 -4.72
C ILE A 23 -11.08 -14.04 -5.34
N ASP A 24 -12.02 -13.95 -6.28
CA ASP A 24 -12.62 -15.10 -6.96
C ASP A 24 -11.69 -15.72 -8.02
N LYS A 25 -10.60 -15.05 -8.37
CA LYS A 25 -9.63 -15.48 -9.39
C LYS A 25 -8.38 -16.13 -8.81
N ARG A 26 -8.20 -16.08 -7.50
CA ARG A 26 -6.99 -16.56 -6.82
C ARG A 26 -6.62 -18.02 -7.14
N LYS A 27 -7.61 -18.87 -7.42
CA LYS A 27 -7.42 -20.29 -7.75
C LYS A 27 -7.69 -20.64 -9.23
N ASP A 28 -7.97 -19.62 -10.05
CA ASP A 28 -8.23 -19.80 -11.49
C ASP A 28 -6.89 -19.84 -12.24
N LEU A 29 -6.44 -21.06 -12.55
CA LEU A 29 -5.16 -21.28 -13.25
C LEU A 29 -5.13 -20.63 -14.64
N ASN A 30 -6.26 -20.56 -15.35
CA ASN A 30 -6.33 -19.92 -16.67
C ASN A 30 -6.14 -18.40 -16.52
N PHE A 31 -6.78 -17.78 -15.54
CA PHE A 31 -6.60 -16.36 -15.23
C PHE A 31 -5.15 -16.05 -14.87
N ILE A 32 -4.53 -16.87 -14.02
CA ILE A 32 -3.12 -16.71 -13.60
C ILE A 32 -2.19 -16.77 -14.80
N GLN A 33 -2.36 -17.79 -15.67
CA GLN A 33 -1.54 -17.96 -16.86
C GLN A 33 -1.73 -16.81 -17.86
N GLU A 34 -2.97 -16.40 -18.08
CA GLU A 34 -3.31 -15.29 -18.97
C GLU A 34 -2.72 -13.96 -18.47
N LEU A 35 -2.84 -13.65 -17.18
CA LEU A 35 -2.26 -12.43 -16.60
C LEU A 35 -0.73 -12.43 -16.75
N LYS A 36 -0.09 -13.56 -16.43
CA LYS A 36 1.36 -13.70 -16.58
C LYS A 36 1.82 -13.56 -18.02
N MET A 37 1.10 -14.16 -18.98
CA MET A 37 1.38 -14.00 -20.40
C MET A 37 1.28 -12.53 -20.82
N ARG A 38 0.20 -11.86 -20.47
CA ARG A 38 -0.02 -10.44 -20.80
C ARG A 38 1.05 -9.52 -20.20
N THR A 39 1.46 -9.75 -18.95
CA THR A 39 2.55 -8.95 -18.36
C THR A 39 3.85 -9.13 -19.10
N ASN A 40 4.16 -10.36 -19.53
CA ASN A 40 5.35 -10.62 -20.35
C ASN A 40 5.25 -9.97 -21.74
N ASP A 41 4.10 -10.11 -22.42
CA ASP A 41 3.90 -9.58 -23.78
C ASP A 41 4.04 -8.05 -23.83
N TYR A 42 3.58 -7.37 -22.78
CA TYR A 42 3.71 -5.91 -22.66
C TYR A 42 4.97 -5.45 -21.91
N GLY A 43 5.83 -6.38 -21.49
CA GLY A 43 7.07 -6.07 -20.77
C GLY A 43 6.81 -5.34 -19.44
N ILE A 44 5.81 -5.78 -18.69
CA ILE A 44 5.46 -5.23 -17.38
C ILE A 44 6.11 -6.05 -16.28
N GLU A 45 6.86 -5.39 -15.41
CA GLU A 45 7.38 -5.98 -14.18
C GLU A 45 6.32 -5.90 -13.08
N ASN A 46 5.91 -7.06 -12.54
CA ASN A 46 4.99 -7.11 -11.41
C ASN A 46 5.77 -6.94 -10.10
N THR A 47 5.46 -5.91 -9.33
CA THR A 47 6.19 -5.58 -8.10
C THR A 47 5.53 -6.15 -6.86
N PHE A 48 4.44 -5.55 -6.39
CA PHE A 48 3.76 -5.99 -5.19
C PHE A 48 2.27 -6.26 -5.43
N MET A 49 1.73 -7.20 -4.64
CA MET A 49 0.30 -7.35 -4.44
C MET A 49 -0.09 -6.66 -3.15
N LEU A 50 -0.95 -5.66 -3.23
CA LEU A 50 -1.51 -4.96 -2.08
C LEU A 50 -2.64 -5.80 -1.50
N VAL A 51 -2.40 -6.40 -0.33
CA VAL A 51 -3.35 -7.32 0.30
C VAL A 51 -4.16 -6.60 1.37
N ASP A 52 -5.46 -6.51 1.15
CA ASP A 52 -6.45 -6.07 2.12
C ASP A 52 -7.39 -7.24 2.43
N LEU A 53 -7.48 -7.62 3.70
CA LEU A 53 -8.41 -8.65 4.17
C LEU A 53 -9.67 -7.98 4.73
N ILE A 54 -10.32 -7.17 3.92
CA ILE A 54 -11.57 -6.49 4.24
C ILE A 54 -12.65 -6.86 3.24
N ASN A 55 -13.84 -7.16 3.74
CA ASN A 55 -15.04 -7.24 2.93
C ASN A 55 -15.69 -5.85 2.88
N TYR A 56 -15.56 -5.17 1.76
CA TYR A 56 -16.08 -3.81 1.58
C TYR A 56 -17.61 -3.70 1.59
N GLN A 57 -18.33 -4.84 1.49
CA GLN A 57 -19.81 -4.86 1.57
C GLN A 57 -20.29 -4.97 3.01
N THR A 58 -19.62 -5.80 3.83
CA THR A 58 -20.01 -6.04 5.23
C THR A 58 -19.21 -5.21 6.23
N GLY A 59 -18.05 -4.68 5.82
CA GLY A 59 -17.09 -4.03 6.71
C GLY A 59 -16.28 -4.99 7.58
N GLU A 60 -16.49 -6.30 7.44
CA GLU A 60 -15.70 -7.30 8.17
C GLU A 60 -14.25 -7.28 7.68
N SER A 61 -13.32 -7.25 8.62
CA SER A 61 -11.89 -7.31 8.32
C SER A 61 -11.19 -8.34 9.19
N LYS A 62 -10.15 -8.95 8.64
CA LYS A 62 -9.24 -9.82 9.39
C LYS A 62 -7.90 -9.15 9.51
N SER A 63 -7.32 -9.19 10.68
CA SER A 63 -6.08 -8.47 10.98
C SER A 63 -4.97 -9.40 11.46
N LEU A 64 -3.77 -9.20 10.91
CA LEU A 64 -2.53 -9.79 11.42
C LEU A 64 -2.21 -9.33 12.86
N CYS A 65 -2.88 -8.27 13.31
CA CYS A 65 -2.75 -7.69 14.64
C CYS A 65 -3.93 -8.00 15.56
N SER A 66 -4.83 -8.92 15.20
CA SER A 66 -5.94 -9.29 16.08
C SER A 66 -5.42 -9.90 17.38
N ASN A 67 -6.01 -9.51 18.52
CA ASN A 67 -5.76 -10.17 19.80
C ASN A 67 -6.46 -11.54 19.89
N ASP A 68 -7.50 -11.78 19.08
CA ASP A 68 -8.07 -13.11 18.91
C ASP A 68 -7.12 -13.95 18.04
N LYS A 69 -6.59 -15.00 18.68
CA LYS A 69 -5.64 -15.90 17.99
C LYS A 69 -6.25 -16.61 16.80
N ILE A 70 -7.52 -16.98 16.86
CA ILE A 70 -8.19 -17.70 15.77
C ILE A 70 -8.34 -16.78 14.56
N GLU A 71 -8.80 -15.55 14.77
CA GLU A 71 -8.91 -14.55 13.72
C GLU A 71 -7.54 -14.25 13.10
N ARG A 72 -6.51 -14.11 13.94
CA ARG A 72 -5.14 -13.86 13.49
C ARG A 72 -4.57 -15.02 12.67
N ASP A 73 -4.77 -16.27 13.12
CA ASP A 73 -4.34 -17.46 12.38
C ASP A 73 -5.02 -17.52 11.00
N ILE A 74 -6.30 -17.17 10.90
CA ILE A 74 -7.01 -17.07 9.62
C ILE A 74 -6.39 -15.96 8.74
N ALA A 75 -6.08 -14.80 9.31
CA ALA A 75 -5.45 -13.72 8.57
C ALA A 75 -4.07 -14.13 8.04
N ILE A 76 -3.26 -14.84 8.82
CA ILE A 76 -1.96 -15.37 8.40
C ILE A 76 -2.12 -16.34 7.23
N GLU A 77 -3.02 -17.31 7.34
CA GLU A 77 -3.25 -18.30 6.28
C GLU A 77 -3.78 -17.65 4.98
N GLU A 78 -4.62 -16.64 5.07
CA GLU A 78 -5.07 -15.91 3.88
C GLU A 78 -3.92 -15.12 3.24
N HIS A 79 -3.04 -14.48 4.03
CA HIS A 79 -1.85 -13.83 3.48
C HIS A 79 -0.91 -14.83 2.79
N LYS A 80 -0.70 -16.03 3.34
CA LYS A 80 0.10 -17.09 2.68
C LYS A 80 -0.46 -17.44 1.30
N GLN A 81 -1.79 -17.59 1.19
CA GLN A 81 -2.44 -17.84 -0.09
C GLN A 81 -2.25 -16.68 -1.09
N TRP A 82 -2.26 -15.42 -0.62
CA TRP A 82 -1.96 -14.27 -1.46
C TRP A 82 -0.49 -14.19 -1.86
N ILE A 83 0.44 -14.59 -1.00
CA ILE A 83 1.87 -14.72 -1.32
C ILE A 83 2.07 -15.74 -2.46
N GLU A 84 1.43 -16.91 -2.39
CA GLU A 84 1.49 -17.93 -3.46
C GLU A 84 0.91 -17.42 -4.77
N PHE A 85 -0.28 -16.80 -4.73
CA PHE A 85 -0.89 -16.20 -5.91
C PHE A 85 0.02 -15.12 -6.51
N SER A 86 0.55 -14.22 -5.70
CA SER A 86 1.44 -13.15 -6.14
C SER A 86 2.71 -13.70 -6.79
N LYS A 87 3.30 -14.74 -6.22
CA LYS A 87 4.42 -15.46 -6.83
C LYS A 87 4.06 -16.05 -8.19
N SER A 88 2.86 -16.63 -8.31
CA SER A 88 2.41 -17.27 -9.55
C SER A 88 2.25 -16.29 -10.71
N ILE A 89 1.88 -15.04 -10.44
CA ILE A 89 1.78 -13.98 -11.44
C ILE A 89 3.09 -13.17 -11.60
N GLY A 90 4.14 -13.53 -10.88
CA GLY A 90 5.48 -12.94 -11.02
C GLY A 90 5.74 -11.71 -10.16
N CYS A 91 4.94 -11.43 -9.13
CA CYS A 91 5.24 -10.37 -8.17
C CYS A 91 6.50 -10.70 -7.34
N LYS A 92 7.14 -9.66 -6.83
CA LYS A 92 8.32 -9.76 -5.94
C LYS A 92 7.95 -9.88 -4.47
N GLY A 93 6.73 -9.49 -4.12
CA GLY A 93 6.26 -9.51 -2.74
C GLY A 93 4.79 -9.14 -2.61
N ILE A 94 4.39 -8.99 -1.36
CA ILE A 94 3.09 -8.46 -0.99
C ILE A 94 3.23 -7.25 -0.07
N ARG A 95 2.24 -6.35 -0.09
CA ARG A 95 2.03 -5.39 0.98
C ARG A 95 1.01 -5.97 1.96
N ALA A 96 1.34 -5.95 3.24
CA ALA A 96 0.44 -6.29 4.31
C ALA A 96 0.10 -5.06 5.16
N ASN A 97 -1.13 -4.96 5.63
CA ASN A 97 -1.57 -3.94 6.56
C ASN A 97 -1.56 -4.45 8.00
N LEU A 98 -1.09 -3.60 8.93
CA LEU A 98 -1.10 -3.85 10.35
C LEU A 98 -2.05 -2.84 11.02
N TRP A 99 -3.24 -3.31 11.37
CA TRP A 99 -4.25 -2.44 11.95
C TRP A 99 -4.86 -3.03 13.21
N SER A 100 -5.01 -2.17 14.23
CA SER A 100 -5.76 -2.46 15.45
C SER A 100 -6.20 -1.15 16.11
N ASP A 101 -7.43 -1.11 16.59
CA ASP A 101 -8.04 0.03 17.27
C ASP A 101 -8.19 -0.15 18.80
N LYS A 102 -7.92 -1.37 19.30
CA LYS A 102 -8.28 -1.77 20.66
C LYS A 102 -7.10 -2.07 21.57
N MET A 103 -5.89 -2.07 21.03
CA MET A 103 -4.68 -2.46 21.75
C MET A 103 -3.69 -1.32 21.86
N THR A 104 -2.78 -1.40 22.80
CA THR A 104 -1.66 -0.47 22.94
C THR A 104 -0.61 -0.69 21.84
N ALA A 105 0.20 0.32 21.58
CA ALA A 105 1.29 0.24 20.61
C ALA A 105 2.26 -0.92 20.86
N SER A 106 2.51 -1.26 22.14
CA SER A 106 3.39 -2.37 22.52
C SER A 106 2.76 -3.73 22.24
N GLU A 107 1.47 -3.89 22.53
CA GLU A 107 0.75 -5.14 22.24
C GLU A 107 0.66 -5.39 20.75
N VAL A 108 0.28 -4.36 19.97
CA VAL A 108 0.23 -4.48 18.50
C VAL A 108 1.60 -4.83 17.94
N LYS A 109 2.68 -4.22 18.46
CA LYS A 109 4.04 -4.53 18.04
C LYS A 109 4.39 -5.99 18.28
N SER A 110 4.16 -6.50 19.49
CA SER A 110 4.48 -7.89 19.85
C SER A 110 3.69 -8.89 18.99
N ILE A 111 2.39 -8.65 18.78
CA ILE A 111 1.57 -9.52 17.94
C ILE A 111 2.02 -9.45 16.46
N SER A 112 2.40 -8.25 15.99
CA SER A 112 2.92 -8.08 14.64
C SER A 112 4.24 -8.82 14.43
N GLU A 113 5.12 -8.83 15.42
CA GLU A 113 6.38 -9.59 15.37
C GLU A 113 6.13 -11.08 15.17
N ASP A 114 5.18 -11.65 15.93
CA ASP A 114 4.80 -13.06 15.81
C ASP A 114 4.19 -13.37 14.42
N SER A 115 3.20 -12.58 13.99
CA SER A 115 2.49 -12.80 12.73
C SER A 115 3.39 -12.60 11.52
N LEU A 116 4.20 -11.55 11.50
CA LEU A 116 5.16 -11.30 10.43
C LEU A 116 6.28 -12.32 10.43
N GLY A 117 6.74 -12.79 11.60
CA GLY A 117 7.72 -13.85 11.69
C GLY A 117 7.25 -15.13 10.99
N GLU A 118 6.01 -15.56 11.22
CA GLU A 118 5.42 -16.72 10.56
C GLU A 118 5.27 -16.52 9.04
N LEU A 119 4.80 -15.35 8.63
CA LEU A 119 4.67 -15.02 7.20
C LEU A 119 6.03 -14.95 6.50
N LEU A 120 7.06 -14.41 7.15
CA LEU A 120 8.40 -14.31 6.61
C LEU A 120 9.06 -15.69 6.48
N GLU A 121 8.84 -16.58 7.46
CA GLU A 121 9.31 -17.97 7.36
C GLU A 121 8.71 -18.66 6.12
N PHE A 122 7.43 -18.41 5.84
CA PHE A 122 6.76 -18.95 4.65
C PHE A 122 7.25 -18.28 3.36
N SER A 123 7.22 -16.96 3.28
CA SER A 123 7.52 -16.18 2.08
C SER A 123 8.98 -16.30 1.63
N ASN A 124 9.91 -16.43 2.59
CA ASN A 124 11.32 -16.60 2.30
C ASN A 124 11.62 -17.92 1.57
N LYS A 125 10.86 -19.00 1.85
CA LYS A 125 11.01 -20.30 1.16
C LYS A 125 10.74 -20.23 -0.35
N ILE A 126 9.92 -19.26 -0.77
CA ILE A 126 9.54 -19.06 -2.18
C ILE A 126 10.08 -17.74 -2.74
N ASP A 127 11.02 -17.12 -2.05
CA ASP A 127 11.67 -15.86 -2.45
C ASP A 127 10.67 -14.71 -2.70
N MET A 128 9.84 -14.42 -1.70
CA MET A 128 8.87 -13.32 -1.70
C MET A 128 9.15 -12.36 -0.55
N SER A 129 9.04 -11.06 -0.80
CA SER A 129 9.18 -10.02 0.20
C SER A 129 7.84 -9.62 0.80
N ILE A 130 7.86 -9.05 1.99
CA ILE A 130 6.71 -8.45 2.66
C ILE A 130 7.05 -6.99 2.92
N VAL A 131 6.19 -6.08 2.51
CA VAL A 131 6.32 -4.66 2.82
C VAL A 131 5.14 -4.19 3.67
N ILE A 132 5.42 -3.31 4.61
CA ILE A 132 4.40 -2.69 5.46
C ILE A 132 4.27 -1.23 5.06
N GLU A 133 3.03 -0.85 4.76
CA GLU A 133 2.65 0.52 4.43
C GLU A 133 2.28 1.32 5.69
N ASN A 134 2.57 2.61 5.69
CA ASN A 134 1.98 3.56 6.63
C ASN A 134 0.52 3.79 6.22
N HIS A 135 -0.43 3.06 6.81
CA HIS A 135 -1.82 2.98 6.37
C HIS A 135 -2.84 3.27 7.49
N GLY A 136 -2.55 4.22 8.35
CA GLY A 136 -3.38 4.57 9.51
C GLY A 136 -2.94 3.88 10.81
N GLY A 137 -3.37 4.42 11.93
CA GLY A 137 -3.03 3.89 13.25
C GLY A 137 -1.53 3.89 13.54
N TYR A 138 -1.03 2.84 14.17
CA TYR A 138 0.38 2.79 14.58
C TYR A 138 1.37 2.76 13.42
N THR A 139 1.00 2.24 12.25
CA THR A 139 1.87 2.26 11.06
C THR A 139 2.09 3.68 10.52
N SER A 140 1.20 4.61 10.85
CA SER A 140 1.35 6.04 10.53
C SER A 140 2.41 6.75 11.38
N ASP A 141 2.85 6.16 12.49
CA ASP A 141 4.02 6.59 13.25
C ASP A 141 5.26 5.90 12.66
N ALA A 142 6.01 6.64 11.84
CA ALA A 142 7.19 6.09 11.16
C ALA A 142 8.20 5.48 12.15
N LYS A 143 8.36 6.08 13.34
CA LYS A 143 9.28 5.55 14.36
C LYS A 143 8.82 4.22 14.91
N TRP A 144 7.51 4.06 15.14
CA TRP A 144 6.93 2.80 15.56
C TRP A 144 7.13 1.71 14.48
N LEU A 145 6.84 2.05 13.22
CA LEU A 145 6.98 1.12 12.11
C LEU A 145 8.43 0.68 11.90
N ILE A 146 9.37 1.62 11.90
CA ILE A 146 10.80 1.32 11.78
C ILE A 146 11.30 0.47 12.96
N ASN A 147 10.79 0.74 14.15
CA ASN A 147 11.13 -0.06 15.35
C ASN A 147 10.67 -1.50 15.21
N LEU A 148 9.49 -1.74 14.62
CA LEU A 148 8.98 -3.07 14.29
C LEU A 148 9.88 -3.75 13.24
N ILE A 149 10.19 -3.06 12.12
CA ILE A 149 11.06 -3.59 11.07
C ILE A 149 12.43 -3.99 11.62
N LYS A 150 13.04 -3.13 12.44
CA LYS A 150 14.34 -3.39 13.08
C LYS A 150 14.33 -4.52 14.08
N SER A 151 13.23 -4.69 14.83
CA SER A 151 13.16 -5.77 15.83
C SER A 151 13.05 -7.15 15.19
N ILE A 152 12.41 -7.25 14.02
CA ILE A 152 12.31 -8.48 13.24
C ILE A 152 13.62 -8.76 12.48
N ASP A 153 14.28 -7.71 11.97
CA ASP A 153 15.57 -7.74 11.27
C ASP A 153 15.67 -8.83 10.19
N HIS A 154 14.73 -8.82 9.25
CA HIS A 154 14.68 -9.81 8.17
C HIS A 154 14.86 -9.17 6.81
N PRO A 155 15.75 -9.71 5.91
CA PRO A 155 16.08 -9.07 4.62
C PRO A 155 14.92 -9.02 3.62
N LYS A 156 13.85 -9.80 3.84
CA LYS A 156 12.63 -9.80 3.02
C LYS A 156 11.50 -8.96 3.64
N LEU A 157 11.75 -8.23 4.72
CA LEU A 157 10.80 -7.31 5.34
C LEU A 157 11.25 -5.87 5.14
N GLY A 158 10.36 -5.03 4.63
CA GLY A 158 10.63 -3.61 4.42
C GLY A 158 9.41 -2.74 4.59
N THR A 159 9.55 -1.47 4.24
CA THR A 159 8.46 -0.49 4.22
C THR A 159 8.00 -0.20 2.81
N LEU A 160 6.75 0.25 2.67
CA LEU A 160 6.16 0.87 1.49
C LEU A 160 5.69 2.27 1.87
N PRO A 161 6.56 3.30 1.89
CA PRO A 161 6.16 4.65 2.23
C PRO A 161 5.10 5.20 1.27
N ASP A 162 3.96 5.61 1.80
CA ASP A 162 2.86 6.23 1.06
C ASP A 162 2.81 7.74 1.34
N PHE A 163 2.55 8.55 0.30
CA PHE A 163 2.55 10.02 0.38
C PHE A 163 1.25 10.61 0.94
N GLY A 164 0.22 9.80 1.08
CA GLY A 164 -1.10 10.24 1.49
C GLY A 164 -1.10 10.87 2.89
N THR A 165 -1.72 12.04 3.00
CA THR A 165 -1.80 12.74 4.29
C THR A 165 -2.51 11.89 5.35
N ARG A 166 -3.55 11.16 4.96
CA ARG A 166 -4.28 10.26 5.90
C ARG A 166 -3.44 9.06 6.32
N ASN A 167 -2.52 8.62 5.49
CA ASN A 167 -1.62 7.50 5.77
C ASN A 167 -0.59 7.84 6.86
N PHE A 168 -0.51 9.11 7.26
CA PHE A 168 0.26 9.58 8.41
C PHE A 168 -0.63 9.98 9.60
N CYS A 169 -1.89 9.57 9.64
CA CYS A 169 -2.77 9.82 10.76
C CYS A 169 -2.70 8.68 11.80
N ILE A 170 -2.01 8.95 12.91
CA ILE A 170 -1.84 7.98 14.00
C ILE A 170 -3.17 7.75 14.74
N LYS A 171 -3.97 8.82 14.92
CA LYS A 171 -5.22 8.75 15.65
C LYS A 171 -6.28 9.64 15.02
N THR A 172 -7.45 9.08 14.82
CA THR A 172 -8.64 9.80 14.39
C THR A 172 -9.55 10.14 15.57
N ALA A 173 -10.37 11.17 15.43
CA ALA A 173 -11.46 11.42 16.36
C ALA A 173 -12.46 10.25 16.35
N PRO A 174 -13.23 10.03 17.43
CA PRO A 174 -14.31 9.06 17.42
C PRO A 174 -15.26 9.34 16.24
N LYS A 175 -15.71 8.28 15.55
CA LYS A 175 -16.66 8.41 14.44
C LYS A 175 -18.01 8.86 14.98
N SER A 176 -18.66 9.80 14.28
CA SER A 176 -20.10 10.05 14.41
C SER A 176 -20.88 8.99 13.63
N GLU A 177 -22.12 8.72 14.02
CA GLU A 177 -22.99 7.73 13.35
C GLU A 177 -23.22 8.02 11.84
N SER A 178 -23.01 9.27 11.43
CA SER A 178 -23.18 9.72 10.04
C SER A 178 -21.92 9.62 9.18
N GLU A 179 -20.76 9.29 9.76
CA GLU A 179 -19.49 9.20 9.04
C GLU A 179 -19.21 7.76 8.60
N ILE A 180 -19.41 7.46 7.33
CA ILE A 180 -19.07 6.16 6.75
C ILE A 180 -17.57 5.96 6.72
N PHE A 181 -16.82 7.02 6.35
CA PHE A 181 -15.36 7.02 6.28
C PHE A 181 -14.78 8.30 6.88
N GLY A 182 -13.84 8.12 7.80
CA GLY A 182 -12.90 9.16 8.13
C GLY A 182 -13.33 10.24 9.06
N SER A 183 -13.29 9.94 10.33
CA SER A 183 -13.18 10.97 11.36
C SER A 183 -11.95 11.85 11.16
N GLN A 184 -12.01 13.09 11.63
CA GLN A 184 -10.89 14.04 11.60
C GLN A 184 -9.63 13.44 12.24
N CYS A 185 -8.48 13.63 11.63
CA CYS A 185 -7.22 13.27 12.24
C CYS A 185 -6.91 14.21 13.42
N ILE A 186 -6.67 13.65 14.59
CA ILE A 186 -6.35 14.38 15.82
C ILE A 186 -4.91 14.16 16.30
N ASN A 187 -4.17 13.25 15.66
CA ASN A 187 -2.74 13.05 15.88
C ASN A 187 -2.08 12.72 14.55
N GLN A 188 -1.47 13.73 13.93
CA GLN A 188 -0.88 13.68 12.60
C GLN A 188 0.65 13.64 12.70
N TYR A 189 1.28 12.62 12.11
CA TYR A 189 2.72 12.60 11.88
C TYR A 189 3.09 13.50 10.70
N ASP A 190 4.27 14.11 10.73
CA ASP A 190 4.77 14.84 9.55
C ASP A 190 5.17 13.84 8.45
N LYS A 191 4.49 13.91 7.32
CA LYS A 191 4.66 12.94 6.23
C LYS A 191 6.04 13.00 5.56
N TYR A 192 6.67 14.17 5.51
CA TYR A 192 8.00 14.30 4.89
C TYR A 192 9.06 13.70 5.80
N ILE A 193 8.98 13.96 7.11
CA ILE A 193 9.83 13.30 8.10
C ILE A 193 9.58 11.80 8.10
N GLY A 194 8.32 11.38 8.07
CA GLY A 194 7.96 9.96 8.08
C GLY A 194 8.48 9.21 6.86
N VAL A 195 8.34 9.76 5.66
CA VAL A 195 8.92 9.18 4.44
C VAL A 195 10.44 9.11 4.53
N GLU A 196 11.10 10.21 4.92
CA GLU A 196 12.56 10.25 5.08
C GLU A 196 13.06 9.17 6.04
N GLU A 197 12.39 8.97 7.18
CA GLU A 197 12.73 7.95 8.17
C GLU A 197 12.52 6.52 7.63
N MET A 198 11.48 6.29 6.81
CA MET A 198 11.17 4.97 6.25
C MET A 198 12.03 4.59 5.04
N LEU A 199 12.53 5.56 4.26
CA LEU A 199 13.28 5.33 3.02
C LEU A 199 14.45 4.35 3.15
N PRO A 200 15.24 4.29 4.24
CA PRO A 200 16.30 3.29 4.41
C PRO A 200 15.83 1.83 4.41
N TYR A 201 14.55 1.60 4.67
CA TYR A 201 13.91 0.28 4.74
C TYR A 201 12.91 0.05 3.60
N ALA A 202 12.77 1.03 2.70
CA ALA A 202 11.78 0.97 1.63
C ALA A 202 12.17 -0.03 0.54
N MET A 203 11.22 -0.86 0.13
CA MET A 203 11.33 -1.76 -1.02
C MET A 203 10.48 -1.31 -2.21
N GLY A 204 9.57 -0.39 -2.00
CA GLY A 204 8.75 0.32 -2.96
C GLY A 204 8.27 1.63 -2.34
N ILE A 205 7.65 2.49 -3.11
CA ILE A 205 7.05 3.74 -2.66
C ILE A 205 5.70 3.90 -3.33
N SER A 206 4.66 4.30 -2.59
CA SER A 206 3.36 4.70 -3.11
C SER A 206 3.26 6.22 -3.23
N ALA A 207 3.24 6.71 -4.46
CA ALA A 207 3.04 8.13 -4.77
C ALA A 207 1.53 8.44 -4.83
N LYS A 208 0.89 8.45 -3.66
CA LYS A 208 -0.53 8.74 -3.54
C LYS A 208 -0.85 10.18 -3.91
N SER A 209 -1.92 10.36 -4.69
CA SER A 209 -2.43 11.66 -5.11
C SER A 209 -3.96 11.66 -5.17
N HIS A 210 -4.57 12.84 -5.01
CA HIS A 210 -6.02 12.99 -5.04
C HIS A 210 -6.44 14.13 -5.95
N SER A 211 -5.91 15.34 -5.74
CA SER A 211 -6.36 16.55 -6.41
C SER A 211 -5.20 17.40 -6.86
N PHE A 212 -5.37 18.09 -7.99
CA PHE A 212 -4.33 18.90 -8.60
C PHE A 212 -4.78 20.36 -8.73
N LYS A 213 -3.85 21.28 -8.58
CA LYS A 213 -4.03 22.70 -8.89
C LYS A 213 -3.96 22.91 -10.39
N ASN A 214 -4.36 24.12 -10.85
CA ASN A 214 -4.30 24.50 -12.26
C ASN A 214 -2.87 24.46 -12.86
N ASP A 215 -1.84 24.58 -12.03
CA ASP A 215 -0.43 24.48 -12.43
C ASP A 215 0.09 23.03 -12.47
N GLY A 216 -0.75 22.07 -12.13
CA GLY A 216 -0.45 20.64 -12.12
C GLY A 216 0.19 20.12 -10.83
N GLU A 217 0.39 20.96 -9.80
CA GLU A 217 0.86 20.53 -8.49
C GLU A 217 -0.26 19.82 -7.70
N GLU A 218 0.10 18.77 -6.97
CA GLU A 218 -0.85 18.08 -6.06
C GLU A 218 -1.16 18.98 -4.86
N ILE A 219 -2.42 18.98 -4.41
CA ILE A 219 -2.90 19.97 -3.41
C ILE A 219 -2.36 19.65 -2.01
N SER A 220 -2.33 18.37 -1.63
CA SER A 220 -2.03 17.93 -0.26
C SER A 220 -0.55 17.57 -0.04
N THR A 221 0.17 17.32 -1.13
CA THR A 221 1.58 16.85 -1.10
C THR A 221 2.46 17.72 -1.97
N ASP A 222 3.50 18.30 -1.40
CA ASP A 222 4.59 18.91 -2.15
C ASP A 222 5.47 17.82 -2.78
N TYR A 223 5.16 17.45 -4.02
CA TYR A 223 5.89 16.42 -4.75
C TYR A 223 7.35 16.78 -5.00
N LYS A 224 7.68 18.06 -5.18
CA LYS A 224 9.05 18.50 -5.32
C LYS A 224 9.88 18.17 -4.06
N LYS A 225 9.32 18.49 -2.90
CA LYS A 225 9.96 18.18 -1.61
C LYS A 225 10.08 16.67 -1.44
N MET A 226 9.02 15.91 -1.73
CA MET A 226 8.98 14.47 -1.57
C MET A 226 9.99 13.75 -2.47
N ILE A 227 10.02 14.08 -3.77
CA ILE A 227 10.97 13.49 -4.72
C ILE A 227 12.42 13.87 -4.37
N ASN A 228 12.67 15.07 -3.85
CA ASN A 228 14.01 15.45 -3.39
C ASN A 228 14.48 14.60 -2.19
N LEU A 229 13.61 14.23 -1.26
CA LEU A 229 13.94 13.28 -0.18
C LEU A 229 14.34 11.92 -0.74
N ILE A 230 13.57 11.40 -1.71
CA ILE A 230 13.85 10.12 -2.36
C ILE A 230 15.21 10.17 -3.09
N LYS A 231 15.48 11.23 -3.85
CA LYS A 231 16.75 11.42 -4.58
C LYS A 231 17.96 11.52 -3.65
N ALA A 232 17.78 12.10 -2.47
CA ALA A 232 18.82 12.19 -1.45
C ALA A 232 19.07 10.87 -0.70
N SER A 233 18.16 9.90 -0.81
CA SER A 233 18.24 8.61 -0.14
C SER A 233 19.03 7.57 -0.95
N THR A 234 19.23 6.40 -0.35
CA THR A 234 19.81 5.21 -1.03
C THR A 234 18.77 4.34 -1.72
N PHE A 235 17.51 4.73 -1.72
CA PHE A 235 16.42 3.95 -2.32
C PHE A 235 16.66 3.68 -3.81
N LYS A 236 16.44 2.42 -4.23
CA LYS A 236 16.59 1.92 -5.60
C LYS A 236 15.43 0.99 -5.94
N GLY A 237 14.24 1.54 -6.05
CA GLY A 237 13.04 0.78 -6.35
C GLY A 237 12.09 1.56 -7.24
N TYR A 238 10.88 1.07 -7.37
CA TYR A 238 9.82 1.73 -8.09
C TYR A 238 9.06 2.72 -7.21
N ILE A 239 8.64 3.82 -7.81
CA ILE A 239 7.67 4.76 -7.26
C ILE A 239 6.36 4.45 -7.97
N ALA A 240 5.47 3.73 -7.29
CA ALA A 240 4.16 3.37 -7.82
C ALA A 240 3.22 4.57 -7.77
N ILE A 241 2.43 4.75 -8.81
CA ILE A 241 1.39 5.78 -8.87
C ILE A 241 0.11 5.22 -8.24
N GLU A 242 -0.39 5.89 -7.22
CA GLU A 242 -1.67 5.58 -6.60
C GLU A 242 -2.58 6.81 -6.60
N TYR A 243 -3.38 6.93 -7.66
CA TYR A 243 -4.35 8.01 -7.78
C TYR A 243 -5.71 7.59 -7.20
N GLU A 244 -6.12 8.22 -6.12
CA GLU A 244 -7.39 7.95 -5.42
C GLU A 244 -8.46 9.03 -5.62
N GLY A 245 -8.18 10.10 -6.35
CA GLY A 245 -9.15 11.18 -6.58
C GLY A 245 -10.46 10.69 -7.19
N ALA A 246 -10.39 9.76 -8.14
CA ALA A 246 -11.58 9.23 -8.81
C ALA A 246 -12.55 8.48 -7.89
N ILE A 247 -12.10 7.97 -6.74
CA ILE A 247 -12.95 7.27 -5.77
C ILE A 247 -13.45 8.17 -4.63
N MET A 248 -13.09 9.45 -4.62
CA MET A 248 -13.47 10.37 -3.54
C MET A 248 -14.98 10.57 -3.41
N GLY A 249 -15.74 10.31 -4.48
CA GLY A 249 -17.20 10.28 -4.43
C GLY A 249 -17.75 9.22 -3.48
N LEU A 250 -17.07 8.09 -3.30
CA LEU A 250 -17.43 7.05 -2.33
C LEU A 250 -17.29 7.54 -0.88
N TYR A 251 -16.47 8.57 -0.65
CA TYR A 251 -16.25 9.20 0.65
C TYR A 251 -17.10 10.47 0.85
N GLY A 252 -18.15 10.64 0.03
CA GLY A 252 -19.08 11.77 0.15
C GLY A 252 -18.54 13.11 -0.36
N LYS A 253 -17.48 13.10 -1.18
CA LYS A 253 -16.94 14.28 -1.84
C LYS A 253 -17.61 14.49 -3.20
N ASP A 254 -17.62 15.73 -3.68
CA ASP A 254 -18.10 16.02 -5.04
C ASP A 254 -17.09 15.45 -6.06
N SER A 255 -17.50 14.40 -6.77
CA SER A 255 -16.64 13.74 -7.77
C SER A 255 -16.25 14.65 -8.93
N SER A 256 -16.99 15.74 -9.17
CA SER A 256 -16.66 16.70 -10.24
C SER A 256 -15.41 17.55 -9.96
N GLU A 257 -14.93 17.55 -8.70
CA GLU A 257 -13.70 18.22 -8.28
C GLU A 257 -12.43 17.41 -8.57
N TYR A 258 -12.58 16.17 -9.06
CA TYR A 258 -11.47 15.24 -9.26
C TYR A 258 -11.32 14.84 -10.73
N LEU A 259 -10.10 14.57 -11.14
CA LEU A 259 -9.80 14.05 -12.47
C LEU A 259 -10.36 12.62 -12.65
N SER A 260 -10.60 12.22 -13.89
CA SER A 260 -10.88 10.81 -14.19
C SER A 260 -9.69 9.91 -13.82
N PRO A 261 -9.88 8.59 -13.67
CA PRO A 261 -8.78 7.68 -13.33
C PRO A 261 -7.57 7.83 -14.27
N THR A 262 -7.80 7.89 -15.57
CA THR A 262 -6.75 8.04 -16.58
C THR A 262 -6.02 9.38 -16.46
N GLU A 263 -6.75 10.47 -16.35
CA GLU A 263 -6.17 11.80 -16.21
C GLU A 263 -5.37 11.95 -14.93
N GLY A 264 -5.87 11.40 -13.81
CA GLY A 264 -5.20 11.45 -12.51
C GLY A 264 -3.90 10.65 -12.49
N VAL A 265 -3.88 9.46 -13.08
CA VAL A 265 -2.65 8.67 -13.25
C VAL A 265 -1.62 9.43 -14.08
N LEU A 266 -2.03 10.00 -15.22
CA LEU A 266 -1.14 10.79 -16.08
C LEU A 266 -0.65 12.08 -15.41
N ALA A 267 -1.49 12.75 -14.62
CA ALA A 267 -1.10 13.94 -13.86
C ALA A 267 -0.06 13.58 -12.78
N THR A 268 -0.26 12.50 -12.05
CA THR A 268 0.69 12.03 -11.05
C THR A 268 2.02 11.63 -11.68
N LYS A 269 1.96 10.87 -12.80
CA LYS A 269 3.16 10.49 -13.57
C LYS A 269 3.97 11.71 -13.99
N LYS A 270 3.30 12.68 -14.62
CA LYS A 270 3.94 13.93 -15.07
C LYS A 270 4.57 14.70 -13.90
N LEU A 271 3.94 14.69 -12.75
CA LEU A 271 4.44 15.37 -11.56
C LEU A 271 5.68 14.69 -10.99
N ILE A 272 5.71 13.35 -10.95
CA ILE A 272 6.90 12.57 -10.58
C ILE A 272 8.04 12.86 -11.56
N GLU A 273 7.79 12.73 -12.87
CA GLU A 273 8.79 12.93 -13.93
C GLU A 273 9.36 14.36 -13.96
N LYS A 274 8.57 15.36 -13.53
CA LYS A 274 9.02 16.75 -13.43
C LYS A 274 10.13 16.95 -12.39
N TYR A 275 10.15 16.13 -11.35
CA TYR A 275 11.03 16.33 -10.20
C TYR A 275 12.09 15.23 -9.99
N ILE A 276 12.01 14.12 -10.74
CA ILE A 276 12.96 12.99 -10.65
C ILE A 276 14.35 13.28 -11.26
#